data_c747fa317265edc7493e29513b84ec1c
#
_entry.id   c747fa317265edc7493e29513b84ec1c
#
_cell.length_a   1.000
_cell.length_b   1.000
_cell.length_c   1.000
_cell.angle_alpha   90.00
_cell.angle_beta   90.00
_cell.angle_gamma   90.00
#
_symmetry.space_group_name_H-M   'P 1'
#
loop_
_entity.id
_entity.type
_entity.pdbx_description
1 polymer ?
#
loop_
_entity_poly.entity_id
_entity_poly.type
_entity_poly.pdbx_seq_one_letter_code
_entity_poly.pdbx_strand_id
1 'polypeptide(L)'
;MTVKRQPVSPPIRRKDGRGRPSTPFLRERVLQSAAELFAEMEFDLVLIDEVAAQAGVGKGSVYRQFKSKEELYAAVVINEFTELQREIRAALAGCTSMREQIATIVRHALKFFWTRRQFFALLRDPKALPPSQERQYQDQRKDLSRLISGVLDDGVRRGAMRSGIDTRLAAESLLGMMRGINRYGREYTTPDRAVDIVTSIFLDGYAAR
;
A
#
# COMPACT_ATOMS: atom_id res chain seq x y z
N MET A 1 -10.45 -79.63 9.02
CA MET A 1 -9.85 -78.51 9.79
C MET A 1 -10.00 -77.24 9.03
N THR A 2 -10.94 -76.39 9.46
CA THR A 2 -11.33 -75.15 8.77
C THR A 2 -10.68 -73.98 9.48
N VAL A 3 -9.72 -73.33 8.81
CA VAL A 3 -9.00 -72.14 9.33
C VAL A 3 -9.90 -70.91 9.18
N LYS A 4 -10.37 -70.35 10.30
CA LYS A 4 -11.06 -69.07 10.35
C LYS A 4 -10.07 -67.92 10.10
N ARG A 5 -10.23 -67.16 9.01
CA ARG A 5 -9.51 -65.88 8.79
C ARG A 5 -10.16 -64.80 9.65
N GLN A 6 -9.33 -64.11 10.44
CA GLN A 6 -9.70 -62.90 11.21
C GLN A 6 -9.87 -61.71 10.25
N PRO A 7 -10.78 -60.76 10.52
CA PRO A 7 -10.93 -59.57 9.71
C PRO A 7 -9.82 -58.56 10.00
N VAL A 8 -9.17 -58.10 8.94
CA VAL A 8 -8.17 -57.03 8.98
C VAL A 8 -8.89 -55.69 9.22
N SER A 9 -8.52 -55.02 10.30
CA SER A 9 -9.02 -53.64 10.62
C SER A 9 -8.58 -52.66 9.54
N PRO A 10 -9.48 -51.71 9.14
CA PRO A 10 -9.11 -50.67 8.16
C PRO A 10 -8.06 -49.70 8.74
N PRO A 11 -7.20 -49.10 7.89
CA PRO A 11 -6.18 -48.21 8.34
C PRO A 11 -6.76 -46.93 8.94
N ILE A 12 -6.28 -46.55 10.10
CA ILE A 12 -6.62 -45.33 10.81
C ILE A 12 -6.19 -44.14 9.94
N ARG A 13 -7.18 -43.42 9.38
CA ARG A 13 -6.99 -42.13 8.71
C ARG A 13 -6.47 -41.12 9.74
N ARG A 14 -5.18 -40.86 9.76
CA ARG A 14 -4.60 -39.75 10.53
C ARG A 14 -5.22 -38.46 10.00
N LYS A 15 -6.08 -37.83 10.78
CA LYS A 15 -6.48 -36.43 10.60
C LYS A 15 -5.22 -35.60 10.88
N ASP A 16 -4.54 -35.12 9.83
CA ASP A 16 -3.57 -34.06 9.95
C ASP A 16 -4.30 -32.83 10.48
N GLY A 17 -4.17 -32.61 11.77
CA GLY A 17 -4.71 -31.47 12.50
C GLY A 17 -3.92 -30.19 12.19
N ARG A 18 -3.86 -29.77 10.92
CA ARG A 18 -3.55 -28.38 10.60
C ARG A 18 -4.80 -27.58 10.87
N GLY A 19 -4.83 -26.95 12.05
CA GLY A 19 -5.87 -26.03 12.44
C GLY A 19 -6.14 -25.06 11.29
N ARG A 20 -7.42 -24.90 10.94
CA ARG A 20 -7.87 -23.95 9.91
C ARG A 20 -7.38 -22.56 10.34
N PRO A 21 -6.54 -21.85 9.53
CA PRO A 21 -6.03 -20.55 9.94
C PRO A 21 -7.19 -19.63 10.34
N SER A 22 -6.98 -18.82 11.38
CA SER A 22 -7.99 -17.85 11.81
C SER A 22 -8.34 -16.90 10.66
N THR A 23 -9.58 -16.47 10.58
CA THR A 23 -10.09 -15.64 9.48
C THR A 23 -9.25 -14.36 9.22
N PRO A 24 -8.74 -13.62 10.23
CA PRO A 24 -7.84 -12.49 10.00
C PRO A 24 -6.55 -12.89 9.32
N PHE A 25 -5.88 -13.93 9.79
CA PHE A 25 -4.63 -14.44 9.21
C PHE A 25 -4.80 -14.91 7.75
N LEU A 26 -5.95 -15.50 7.43
CA LEU A 26 -6.30 -15.88 6.06
C LEU A 26 -6.40 -14.68 5.13
N ARG A 27 -7.07 -13.61 5.60
CA ARG A 27 -7.27 -12.39 4.83
C ARG A 27 -5.94 -11.68 4.55
N GLU A 28 -5.06 -11.59 5.53
CA GLU A 28 -3.72 -11.00 5.36
C GLU A 28 -2.88 -11.76 4.34
N ARG A 29 -2.85 -13.10 4.41
CA ARG A 29 -2.13 -13.93 3.43
C ARG A 29 -2.62 -13.73 2.02
N VAL A 30 -3.94 -13.68 1.82
CA VAL A 30 -4.54 -13.43 0.50
C VAL A 30 -4.17 -12.02 0.01
N LEU A 31 -4.23 -10.99 0.86
CA LEU A 31 -3.84 -9.63 0.50
C LEU A 31 -2.36 -9.53 0.13
N GLN A 32 -1.47 -10.17 0.90
CA GLN A 32 -0.04 -10.18 0.60
C GLN A 32 0.26 -10.86 -0.73
N SER A 33 -0.27 -12.06 -0.96
CA SER A 33 -0.08 -12.78 -2.23
C SER A 33 -0.64 -12.01 -3.42
N ALA A 34 -1.82 -11.38 -3.25
CA ALA A 34 -2.39 -10.54 -4.28
C ALA A 34 -1.56 -9.28 -4.55
N ALA A 35 -0.99 -8.66 -3.49
CA ALA A 35 -0.13 -7.49 -3.64
C ALA A 35 1.12 -7.81 -4.48
N GLU A 36 1.76 -8.94 -4.24
CA GLU A 36 2.94 -9.39 -4.99
C GLU A 36 2.59 -9.61 -6.47
N LEU A 37 1.51 -10.34 -6.76
CA LEU A 37 1.08 -10.60 -8.13
C LEU A 37 0.64 -9.33 -8.87
N PHE A 38 -0.11 -8.45 -8.23
CA PHE A 38 -0.51 -7.17 -8.81
C PHE A 38 0.67 -6.17 -8.95
N ALA A 39 1.77 -6.36 -8.24
CA ALA A 39 2.97 -5.55 -8.44
C ALA A 39 3.74 -5.97 -9.70
N GLU A 40 3.72 -7.24 -10.06
CA GLU A 40 4.48 -7.82 -11.17
C GLU A 40 3.70 -7.87 -12.49
N MET A 41 2.38 -8.06 -12.42
CA MET A 41 1.52 -8.28 -13.59
C MET A 41 0.43 -7.21 -13.71
N GLU A 42 -0.04 -6.99 -14.94
CA GLU A 42 -1.22 -6.16 -15.20
C GLU A 42 -2.46 -6.75 -14.54
N PHE A 43 -3.37 -5.87 -14.09
CA PHE A 43 -4.58 -6.29 -13.38
C PHE A 43 -5.33 -7.42 -14.11
N ASP A 44 -5.51 -7.31 -15.42
CA ASP A 44 -6.29 -8.29 -16.20
C ASP A 44 -5.62 -9.67 -16.26
N LEU A 45 -4.30 -9.72 -16.18
CA LEU A 45 -3.51 -10.96 -16.26
C LEU A 45 -3.48 -11.74 -14.95
N VAL A 46 -3.65 -11.09 -13.79
CA VAL A 46 -3.67 -11.79 -12.48
C VAL A 46 -4.90 -12.68 -12.36
N LEU A 47 -4.70 -13.96 -12.10
CA LEU A 47 -5.77 -14.93 -11.88
C LEU A 47 -6.00 -15.15 -10.37
N ILE A 48 -7.27 -15.24 -9.96
CA ILE A 48 -7.61 -15.54 -8.54
C ILE A 48 -7.11 -16.93 -8.12
N ASP A 49 -6.96 -17.86 -9.07
CA ASP A 49 -6.40 -19.19 -8.80
C ASP A 49 -4.91 -19.10 -8.41
N GLU A 50 -4.14 -18.21 -9.03
CA GLU A 50 -2.74 -17.96 -8.70
C GLU A 50 -2.61 -17.31 -7.32
N VAL A 51 -3.45 -16.30 -7.03
CA VAL A 51 -3.53 -15.70 -5.68
C VAL A 51 -3.83 -16.76 -4.63
N ALA A 52 -4.80 -17.63 -4.88
CA ALA A 52 -5.18 -18.69 -3.96
C ALA A 52 -4.04 -19.71 -3.74
N ALA A 53 -3.37 -20.12 -4.83
CA ALA A 53 -2.25 -21.04 -4.79
C ALA A 53 -1.07 -20.45 -4.00
N GLN A 54 -0.68 -19.21 -4.28
CA GLN A 54 0.39 -18.51 -3.60
C GLN A 54 0.06 -18.25 -2.11
N ALA A 55 -1.18 -17.90 -1.80
CA ALA A 55 -1.66 -17.76 -0.42
C ALA A 55 -1.79 -19.11 0.31
N GLY A 56 -1.66 -20.26 -0.37
CA GLY A 56 -1.84 -21.59 0.21
C GLY A 56 -3.27 -21.83 0.69
N VAL A 57 -4.27 -21.35 -0.06
CA VAL A 57 -5.71 -21.47 0.26
C VAL A 57 -6.50 -21.96 -0.95
N GLY A 58 -7.71 -22.42 -0.74
CA GLY A 58 -8.61 -22.74 -1.86
C GLY A 58 -9.25 -21.47 -2.44
N LYS A 59 -9.51 -21.43 -3.75
CA LYS A 59 -10.20 -20.35 -4.48
C LYS A 59 -11.50 -19.90 -3.78
N GLY A 60 -12.31 -20.84 -3.28
CA GLY A 60 -13.51 -20.54 -2.51
C GLY A 60 -13.26 -19.79 -1.20
N SER A 61 -12.04 -19.87 -0.64
CA SER A 61 -11.64 -19.10 0.55
C SER A 61 -11.34 -17.65 0.18
N VAL A 62 -10.76 -17.39 -0.99
CA VAL A 62 -10.56 -16.04 -1.52
C VAL A 62 -11.91 -15.36 -1.75
N TYR A 63 -12.85 -16.03 -2.45
CA TYR A 63 -14.18 -15.46 -2.74
C TYR A 63 -15.07 -15.27 -1.51
N ARG A 64 -14.80 -15.97 -0.41
CA ARG A 64 -15.47 -15.67 0.87
C ARG A 64 -15.00 -14.37 1.51
N GLN A 65 -13.76 -13.94 1.22
CA GLN A 65 -13.17 -12.70 1.75
C GLN A 65 -13.40 -11.50 0.82
N PHE A 66 -13.41 -11.75 -0.48
CA PHE A 66 -13.51 -10.73 -1.53
C PHE A 66 -14.46 -11.23 -2.62
N LYS A 67 -15.52 -10.47 -2.86
CA LYS A 67 -16.60 -10.88 -3.80
C LYS A 67 -16.15 -10.89 -5.25
N SER A 68 -15.12 -10.09 -5.58
CA SER A 68 -14.58 -9.97 -6.93
C SER A 68 -13.09 -9.68 -6.90
N LYS A 69 -12.45 -9.76 -8.07
CA LYS A 69 -11.03 -9.39 -8.27
C LYS A 69 -10.80 -7.90 -8.04
N GLU A 70 -11.77 -7.06 -8.43
CA GLU A 70 -11.77 -5.62 -8.22
C GLU A 70 -11.81 -5.29 -6.71
N GLU A 71 -12.65 -6.02 -5.95
CA GLU A 71 -12.72 -5.86 -4.50
C GLU A 71 -11.39 -6.25 -3.83
N LEU A 72 -10.79 -7.37 -4.24
CA LEU A 72 -9.48 -7.79 -3.76
C LEU A 72 -8.41 -6.75 -4.10
N TYR A 73 -8.37 -6.27 -5.33
CA TYR A 73 -7.42 -5.27 -5.80
C TYR A 73 -7.54 -3.96 -5.01
N ALA A 74 -8.75 -3.47 -4.82
CA ALA A 74 -8.99 -2.25 -4.05
C ALA A 74 -8.57 -2.42 -2.58
N ALA A 75 -8.83 -3.58 -1.98
CA ALA A 75 -8.39 -3.88 -0.63
C ALA A 75 -6.85 -3.93 -0.52
N VAL A 76 -6.16 -4.47 -1.52
CA VAL A 76 -4.68 -4.44 -1.60
C VAL A 76 -4.19 -3.00 -1.66
N VAL A 77 -4.73 -2.16 -2.54
CA VAL A 77 -4.34 -0.75 -2.66
C VAL A 77 -4.53 0.01 -1.34
N ILE A 78 -5.67 -0.17 -0.69
CA ILE A 78 -5.97 0.47 0.60
C ILE A 78 -4.97 0.03 1.67
N ASN A 79 -4.67 -1.28 1.74
CA ASN A 79 -3.69 -1.82 2.66
C ASN A 79 -2.28 -1.25 2.43
N GLU A 80 -1.86 -1.16 1.18
CA GLU A 80 -0.57 -0.60 0.79
C GLU A 80 -0.44 0.89 1.15
N PHE A 81 -1.51 1.68 1.03
CA PHE A 81 -1.51 3.07 1.53
C PHE A 81 -1.39 3.16 3.05
N THR A 82 -2.01 2.24 3.77
CA THR A 82 -1.90 2.16 5.24
C THR A 82 -0.45 1.85 5.64
N GLU A 83 0.18 0.88 4.97
CA GLU A 83 1.59 0.54 5.22
C GLU A 83 2.54 1.68 4.87
N LEU A 84 2.34 2.36 3.74
CA LEU A 84 3.11 3.55 3.38
C LEU A 84 3.06 4.62 4.49
N GLN A 85 1.87 4.90 5.03
CA GLN A 85 1.73 5.88 6.11
C GLN A 85 2.43 5.43 7.39
N ARG A 86 2.37 4.14 7.71
CA ARG A 86 3.04 3.55 8.87
C ARG A 86 4.58 3.68 8.72
N GLU A 87 5.11 3.35 7.54
CA GLU A 87 6.54 3.48 7.23
C GLU A 87 7.01 4.93 7.34
N ILE A 88 6.26 5.88 6.76
CA ILE A 88 6.57 7.31 6.85
C ILE A 88 6.60 7.77 8.31
N ARG A 89 5.58 7.43 9.12
CA ARG A 89 5.53 7.81 10.54
C ARG A 89 6.74 7.26 11.32
N ALA A 90 7.08 6.00 11.10
CA ALA A 90 8.23 5.36 11.75
C ALA A 90 9.55 6.04 11.35
N ALA A 91 9.74 6.35 10.07
CA ALA A 91 10.95 6.98 9.56
C ALA A 91 11.08 8.44 10.03
N LEU A 92 9.97 9.17 10.18
CA LEU A 92 9.97 10.55 10.67
C LEU A 92 10.48 10.68 12.11
N ALA A 93 10.35 9.65 12.93
CA ALA A 93 10.82 9.65 14.32
C ALA A 93 12.35 9.85 14.44
N GLY A 94 13.12 9.49 13.40
CA GLY A 94 14.57 9.68 13.35
C GLY A 94 15.03 10.99 12.71
N CYS A 95 14.11 11.79 12.16
CA CYS A 95 14.46 13.02 11.47
C CYS A 95 14.67 14.18 12.44
N THR A 96 15.77 14.91 12.28
CA THR A 96 16.16 16.04 13.15
C THR A 96 15.86 17.41 12.54
N SER A 97 15.74 17.48 11.21
CA SER A 97 15.49 18.72 10.47
C SER A 97 14.25 18.63 9.58
N MET A 98 13.69 19.80 9.25
CA MET A 98 12.58 19.92 8.31
C MET A 98 12.93 19.34 6.93
N ARG A 99 14.16 19.58 6.46
CA ARG A 99 14.64 19.01 5.20
C ARG A 99 14.64 17.49 5.21
N GLU A 100 15.13 16.88 6.29
CA GLU A 100 15.10 15.42 6.45
C GLU A 100 13.68 14.88 6.50
N GLN A 101 12.77 15.55 7.20
CA GLN A 101 11.37 15.16 7.28
C GLN A 101 10.70 15.16 5.89
N ILE A 102 10.86 16.24 5.12
CA ILE A 102 10.31 16.35 3.78
C ILE A 102 10.98 15.34 2.83
N ALA A 103 12.31 15.23 2.84
CA ALA A 103 13.02 14.24 2.03
C ALA A 103 12.57 12.81 2.34
N THR A 104 12.32 12.49 3.60
CA THR A 104 11.84 11.17 4.04
C THR A 104 10.44 10.88 3.52
N ILE A 105 9.51 11.83 3.64
CA ILE A 105 8.15 11.71 3.06
C ILE A 105 8.23 11.48 1.55
N VAL A 106 8.98 12.34 0.86
CA VAL A 106 9.12 12.27 -0.61
C VAL A 106 9.73 10.95 -1.04
N ARG A 107 10.79 10.49 -0.35
CA ARG A 107 11.46 9.21 -0.65
C ARG A 107 10.53 8.03 -0.53
N HIS A 108 9.81 7.89 0.58
CA HIS A 108 8.88 6.78 0.79
C HIS A 108 7.73 6.82 -0.23
N ALA A 109 7.14 7.99 -0.45
CA ALA A 109 6.06 8.15 -1.40
C ALA A 109 6.50 7.89 -2.85
N LEU A 110 7.64 8.45 -3.30
CA LEU A 110 8.16 8.18 -4.65
C LEU A 110 8.55 6.72 -4.83
N LYS A 111 9.25 6.10 -3.86
CA LYS A 111 9.57 4.66 -3.90
C LYS A 111 8.30 3.83 -4.04
N PHE A 112 7.31 4.11 -3.23
CA PHE A 112 6.00 3.45 -3.29
C PHE A 112 5.37 3.57 -4.67
N PHE A 113 5.24 4.78 -5.20
CA PHE A 113 4.67 5.02 -6.53
C PHE A 113 5.53 4.45 -7.66
N TRP A 114 6.86 4.40 -7.49
CA TRP A 114 7.79 3.90 -8.50
C TRP A 114 7.75 2.40 -8.66
N THR A 115 7.65 1.67 -7.56
CA THR A 115 7.65 0.21 -7.55
C THR A 115 6.29 -0.39 -7.89
N ARG A 116 5.19 0.37 -7.68
CA ARG A 116 3.80 -0.11 -7.82
C ARG A 116 3.05 0.57 -8.97
N ARG A 117 3.73 0.73 -10.11
CA ARG A 117 3.18 1.46 -11.28
C ARG A 117 1.79 0.98 -11.71
N GLN A 118 1.54 -0.31 -11.62
CA GLN A 118 0.33 -0.93 -12.11
C GLN A 118 -0.86 -0.72 -11.18
N PHE A 119 -0.61 -0.56 -9.87
CA PHE A 119 -1.65 -0.17 -8.91
C PHE A 119 -2.35 1.13 -9.28
N PHE A 120 -1.63 2.06 -9.91
CA PHE A 120 -2.18 3.38 -10.24
C PHE A 120 -2.88 3.44 -11.60
N ALA A 121 -2.78 2.42 -12.44
CA ALA A 121 -3.51 2.37 -13.70
C ALA A 121 -5.03 2.35 -13.46
N LEU A 122 -5.50 1.57 -12.48
CA LEU A 122 -6.91 1.53 -12.07
C LEU A 122 -7.34 2.76 -11.24
N LEU A 123 -6.44 3.35 -10.46
CA LEU A 123 -6.74 4.54 -9.66
C LEU A 123 -6.76 5.85 -10.47
N ARG A 124 -6.56 5.80 -11.78
CA ARG A 124 -6.81 6.95 -12.68
C ARG A 124 -8.27 7.35 -12.67
N ASP A 125 -9.15 6.38 -12.47
CA ASP A 125 -10.57 6.61 -12.26
C ASP A 125 -11.03 5.95 -10.95
N PRO A 126 -11.02 6.69 -9.82
CA PRO A 126 -11.51 6.18 -8.54
C PRO A 126 -12.95 5.66 -8.59
N LYS A 127 -13.76 6.12 -9.57
CA LYS A 127 -15.13 5.64 -9.78
C LYS A 127 -15.18 4.21 -10.31
N ALA A 128 -14.05 3.67 -10.81
CA ALA A 128 -13.94 2.25 -11.15
C ALA A 128 -13.90 1.33 -9.91
N LEU A 129 -13.67 1.89 -8.71
CA LEU A 129 -13.72 1.13 -7.46
C LEU A 129 -15.17 0.96 -6.98
N PRO A 130 -15.48 -0.16 -6.31
CA PRO A 130 -16.75 -0.29 -5.61
C PRO A 130 -16.98 0.87 -4.62
N PRO A 131 -18.21 1.42 -4.47
CA PRO A 131 -18.45 2.67 -3.73
C PRO A 131 -17.95 2.69 -2.27
N SER A 132 -17.95 1.53 -1.59
CA SER A 132 -17.42 1.42 -0.23
C SER A 132 -15.90 1.56 -0.19
N GLN A 133 -15.21 1.02 -1.19
CA GLN A 133 -13.75 1.04 -1.31
C GLN A 133 -13.25 2.36 -1.89
N GLU A 134 -14.03 3.00 -2.77
CA GLU A 134 -13.73 4.37 -3.19
C GLU A 134 -13.65 5.31 -1.99
N ARG A 135 -14.62 5.25 -1.07
CA ARG A 135 -14.59 6.02 0.18
C ARG A 135 -13.36 5.71 1.02
N GLN A 136 -13.07 4.43 1.25
CA GLN A 136 -11.88 4.02 2.02
C GLN A 136 -10.57 4.53 1.38
N TYR A 137 -10.46 4.44 0.06
CA TYR A 137 -9.31 4.99 -0.67
C TYR A 137 -9.20 6.50 -0.48
N GLN A 138 -10.31 7.24 -0.61
CA GLN A 138 -10.32 8.69 -0.40
C GLN A 138 -9.93 9.05 1.04
N ASP A 139 -10.35 8.28 2.03
CA ASP A 139 -9.98 8.49 3.42
C ASP A 139 -8.48 8.25 3.64
N GLN A 140 -7.90 7.17 3.10
CA GLN A 140 -6.46 6.92 3.14
C GLN A 140 -5.65 8.05 2.47
N ARG A 141 -6.13 8.56 1.34
CA ARG A 141 -5.50 9.70 0.66
C ARG A 141 -5.53 10.97 1.54
N LYS A 142 -6.67 11.25 2.18
CA LYS A 142 -6.81 12.37 3.12
C LYS A 142 -5.92 12.20 4.35
N ASP A 143 -5.77 10.98 4.86
CA ASP A 143 -4.93 10.69 6.00
C ASP A 143 -3.44 10.93 5.69
N LEU A 144 -2.99 10.57 4.50
CA LEU A 144 -1.64 10.91 4.04
C LEU A 144 -1.45 12.43 3.92
N SER A 145 -2.43 13.14 3.37
CA SER A 145 -2.39 14.61 3.30
C SER A 145 -2.34 15.25 4.69
N ARG A 146 -3.14 14.75 5.65
CA ARG A 146 -3.13 15.20 7.06
C ARG A 146 -1.79 14.91 7.74
N LEU A 147 -1.18 13.77 7.49
CA LEU A 147 0.16 13.45 8.00
C LEU A 147 1.18 14.48 7.54
N ILE A 148 1.18 14.80 6.24
CA ILE A 148 2.10 15.78 5.67
C ILE A 148 1.80 17.19 6.24
N SER A 149 0.54 17.63 6.25
CA SER A 149 0.19 18.95 6.79
C SER A 149 0.57 19.08 8.27
N GLY A 150 0.45 18.02 9.06
CA GLY A 150 0.88 18.00 10.46
C GLY A 150 2.39 18.22 10.64
N VAL A 151 3.21 17.62 9.75
CA VAL A 151 4.67 17.88 9.72
C VAL A 151 4.96 19.34 9.36
N LEU A 152 4.22 19.91 8.40
CA LEU A 152 4.37 21.31 8.01
C LEU A 152 3.92 22.28 9.11
N ASP A 153 2.81 21.98 9.81
CA ASP A 153 2.35 22.74 10.97
C ASP A 153 3.41 22.80 12.07
N ASP A 154 4.06 21.66 12.34
CA ASP A 154 5.19 21.59 13.26
C ASP A 154 6.37 22.44 12.79
N GLY A 155 6.66 22.45 11.50
CA GLY A 155 7.68 23.29 10.88
C GLY A 155 7.38 24.78 11.04
N VAL A 156 6.13 25.19 10.84
CA VAL A 156 5.68 26.59 11.07
C VAL A 156 5.83 26.97 12.54
N ARG A 157 5.36 26.12 13.47
CA ARG A 157 5.48 26.39 14.92
C ARG A 157 6.91 26.55 15.40
N ARG A 158 7.84 25.79 14.81
CA ARG A 158 9.28 25.85 15.13
C ARG A 158 10.05 26.92 14.35
N GLY A 159 9.39 27.68 13.48
CA GLY A 159 10.05 28.71 12.66
C GLY A 159 10.90 28.16 11.51
N ALA A 160 10.83 26.86 11.22
CA ALA A 160 11.52 26.24 10.08
C ALA A 160 10.81 26.47 8.74
N MET A 161 9.52 26.81 8.79
CA MET A 161 8.68 27.16 7.65
C MET A 161 8.11 28.57 7.84
N ARG A 162 7.82 29.28 6.74
CA ARG A 162 7.21 30.61 6.77
C ARG A 162 5.86 30.57 7.51
N SER A 163 5.59 31.59 8.31
CA SER A 163 4.26 31.83 8.87
C SER A 163 3.23 32.16 7.78
N GLY A 164 1.98 31.82 8.03
CA GLY A 164 0.85 32.16 7.14
C GLY A 164 0.70 31.28 5.90
N ILE A 165 1.45 30.19 5.76
CA ILE A 165 1.20 29.20 4.69
C ILE A 165 -0.02 28.34 5.03
N ASP A 166 -0.84 28.04 4.02
CA ASP A 166 -1.85 27.00 4.12
C ASP A 166 -1.16 25.63 4.01
N THR A 167 -0.93 25.02 5.16
CA THR A 167 -0.21 23.72 5.26
C THR A 167 -0.96 22.57 4.61
N ARG A 168 -2.30 22.65 4.51
CA ARG A 168 -3.11 21.66 3.80
C ARG A 168 -2.90 21.78 2.29
N LEU A 169 -2.95 22.99 1.76
CA LEU A 169 -2.69 23.23 0.35
C LEU A 169 -1.25 22.91 -0.02
N ALA A 170 -0.30 23.23 0.86
CA ALA A 170 1.10 22.88 0.69
C ALA A 170 1.31 21.34 0.67
N ALA A 171 0.61 20.59 1.52
CA ALA A 171 0.64 19.13 1.50
C ALA A 171 0.06 18.56 0.19
N GLU A 172 -1.06 19.09 -0.30
CA GLU A 172 -1.62 18.70 -1.61
C GLU A 172 -0.68 19.06 -2.77
N SER A 173 0.00 20.21 -2.69
CA SER A 173 1.02 20.62 -3.67
C SER A 173 2.18 19.64 -3.72
N LEU A 174 2.70 19.20 -2.55
CA LEU A 174 3.75 18.19 -2.46
C LEU A 174 3.30 16.85 -3.06
N LEU A 175 2.10 16.40 -2.73
CA LEU A 175 1.51 15.18 -3.33
C LEU A 175 1.33 15.31 -4.84
N GLY A 176 0.95 16.49 -5.32
CA GLY A 176 0.83 16.81 -6.75
C GLY A 176 2.17 16.74 -7.49
N MET A 177 3.24 17.31 -6.90
CA MET A 177 4.60 17.24 -7.45
C MET A 177 5.07 15.78 -7.58
N MET A 178 4.93 14.97 -6.53
CA MET A 178 5.31 13.56 -6.55
C MET A 178 4.51 12.77 -7.60
N ARG A 179 3.21 13.06 -7.74
CA ARG A 179 2.36 12.44 -8.75
C ARG A 179 2.78 12.81 -10.16
N GLY A 180 3.11 14.08 -10.40
CA GLY A 180 3.58 14.57 -11.69
C GLY A 180 4.88 13.88 -12.09
N ILE A 181 5.85 13.80 -11.20
CA ILE A 181 7.13 13.11 -11.43
C ILE A 181 6.92 11.61 -11.66
N ASN A 182 6.09 10.96 -10.86
CA ASN A 182 5.78 9.55 -11.08
C ASN A 182 5.15 9.28 -12.44
N ARG A 183 4.32 10.20 -12.94
CA ARG A 183 3.60 10.03 -14.21
C ARG A 183 4.46 10.36 -15.44
N TYR A 184 5.26 11.43 -15.35
CA TYR A 184 5.93 12.03 -16.50
C TYR A 184 7.46 12.09 -16.36
N GLY A 185 8.00 11.99 -15.16
CA GLY A 185 9.41 12.21 -14.89
C GLY A 185 10.28 10.96 -14.95
N ARG A 186 9.71 9.76 -14.98
CA ARG A 186 10.45 8.50 -14.90
C ARG A 186 11.48 8.30 -16.00
N GLU A 187 11.22 8.86 -17.17
CA GLU A 187 12.12 8.76 -18.33
C GLU A 187 13.32 9.72 -18.21
N TYR A 188 13.23 10.73 -17.32
CA TYR A 188 14.20 11.81 -17.22
C TYR A 188 15.00 11.80 -15.92
N THR A 189 14.62 10.97 -14.93
CA THR A 189 15.23 11.01 -13.61
C THR A 189 15.25 9.65 -12.92
N THR A 190 16.11 9.53 -11.92
CA THR A 190 16.12 8.41 -10.96
C THR A 190 15.30 8.77 -9.71
N PRO A 191 14.85 7.76 -8.92
CA PRO A 191 14.14 8.03 -7.67
C PRO A 191 14.87 8.98 -6.73
N ASP A 192 16.18 8.79 -6.51
CA ASP A 192 16.96 9.61 -5.60
C ASP A 192 17.08 11.07 -6.08
N ARG A 193 17.35 11.25 -7.38
CA ARG A 193 17.38 12.60 -7.98
C ARG A 193 16.00 13.28 -7.90
N ALA A 194 14.92 12.52 -8.06
CA ALA A 194 13.56 13.05 -7.91
C ALA A 194 13.29 13.50 -6.47
N VAL A 195 13.80 12.77 -5.46
CA VAL A 195 13.70 13.16 -4.04
C VAL A 195 14.39 14.50 -3.81
N ASP A 196 15.62 14.67 -4.30
CA ASP A 196 16.39 15.90 -4.12
C ASP A 196 15.71 17.10 -4.78
N ILE A 197 15.26 16.94 -6.03
CA ILE A 197 14.56 17.99 -6.79
C ILE A 197 13.27 18.41 -6.08
N VAL A 198 12.40 17.44 -5.75
CA VAL A 198 11.11 17.76 -5.10
C VAL A 198 11.34 18.43 -3.75
N THR A 199 12.26 17.90 -2.96
CA THR A 199 12.57 18.44 -1.62
C THR A 199 13.10 19.88 -1.73
N SER A 200 14.02 20.15 -2.66
CA SER A 200 14.59 21.50 -2.85
C SER A 200 13.52 22.47 -3.35
N ILE A 201 12.81 22.17 -4.43
CA ILE A 201 11.77 23.05 -4.97
C ILE A 201 10.71 23.36 -3.90
N PHE A 202 10.27 22.35 -3.14
CA PHE A 202 9.26 22.54 -2.11
C PHE A 202 9.76 23.42 -0.98
N LEU A 203 10.97 23.18 -0.46
CA LEU A 203 11.52 23.94 0.65
C LEU A 203 11.93 25.35 0.24
N ASP A 204 12.53 25.55 -0.93
CA ASP A 204 12.92 26.89 -1.41
C ASP A 204 11.70 27.81 -1.59
N GLY A 205 10.52 27.19 -1.89
CA GLY A 205 9.24 27.90 -1.93
C GLY A 205 8.66 28.25 -0.56
N TYR A 206 8.89 27.42 0.48
CA TYR A 206 8.18 27.49 1.77
C TYR A 206 9.11 27.66 3.00
N ALA A 207 10.43 27.57 2.86
CA ALA A 207 11.34 27.78 3.98
C ALA A 207 11.26 29.21 4.52
N ALA A 208 11.49 29.38 5.82
CA ALA A 208 11.70 30.70 6.41
C ALA A 208 12.98 31.33 5.79
N ARG A 209 12.91 32.60 5.47
CA ARG A 209 14.07 33.39 5.00
C ARG A 209 14.75 34.07 6.18
#